data_49604d76ab53d69784c9e3c01664ac2e
#
_entry.id   49604d76ab53d69784c9e3c01664ac2e
#
_cell.length_a   1.000
_cell.length_b   1.000
_cell.length_c   1.000
_cell.angle_alpha   90.00
_cell.angle_beta   90.00
_cell.angle_gamma   90.00
#
_symmetry.space_group_name_H-M   'P 1'
#
loop_
_entity.id
_entity.type
_entity.pdbx_description
1 polymer ?
#
loop_
_entity_poly.entity_id
_entity_poly.type
_entity_poly.pdbx_seq_one_letter_code
_entity_poly.pdbx_strand_id
1 'polypeptide(L)'
;MVDRVLLVPGLNGHPGLLMRYAPVLFPGWEVVAFNHHLDLAEGGVPGLARRALEVLGEVDERVFVCGESFGGTVALTLAHMAPERVNGLILFSTFGWHPSMLARRGARALALWTFLGQRIGGGVYRAGRLVSVPTQLGVRFPPELLRSYIDRPRAHVAAYRTKAELALTFDARPWLGEVSCPAFVLVGSWDPVVPASAGRDLARRLPDATLYSLRGGHLVHLVQATRVRTLIEAWARRVHLRQPQ
;
A
#
# COMPACT_ATOMS: atom_id res chain seq x y z
N MET A 1 -16.67 -21.06 1.26
CA MET A 1 -15.97 -20.21 2.27
C MET A 1 -15.91 -18.80 1.69
N VAL A 2 -16.15 -17.76 2.48
CA VAL A 2 -16.06 -16.36 2.03
C VAL A 2 -14.61 -15.93 2.15
N ASP A 3 -14.05 -15.34 1.09
CA ASP A 3 -12.70 -14.81 1.14
C ASP A 3 -12.60 -13.65 2.12
N ARG A 4 -11.49 -13.58 2.85
CA ARG A 4 -11.18 -12.49 3.78
C ARG A 4 -9.97 -11.71 3.32
N VAL A 5 -10.04 -10.38 3.34
CA VAL A 5 -8.93 -9.51 2.94
C VAL A 5 -8.59 -8.49 4.02
N LEU A 6 -7.29 -8.40 4.36
CA LEU A 6 -6.74 -7.33 5.17
C LEU A 6 -6.26 -6.19 4.26
N LEU A 7 -6.83 -5.00 4.43
CA LEU A 7 -6.41 -3.79 3.72
C LEU A 7 -5.34 -3.05 4.50
N VAL A 8 -4.20 -2.84 3.87
CA VAL A 8 -3.06 -2.08 4.41
C VAL A 8 -2.86 -0.82 3.57
N PRO A 9 -3.27 0.36 4.06
CA PRO A 9 -3.20 1.61 3.32
C PRO A 9 -1.77 2.13 3.17
N GLY A 10 -1.59 3.08 2.25
CA GLY A 10 -0.31 3.74 1.98
C GLY A 10 0.23 4.59 3.14
N LEU A 11 1.12 5.52 2.84
CA LEU A 11 1.85 6.35 3.84
C LEU A 11 0.96 7.09 4.83
N ASN A 12 -0.23 7.51 4.40
CA ASN A 12 -1.15 8.21 5.30
C ASN A 12 -1.68 7.30 6.44
N GLY A 13 -1.67 5.99 6.24
CA GLY A 13 -2.08 4.99 7.21
C GLY A 13 -3.58 4.92 7.50
N HIS A 14 -4.42 5.78 6.90
CA HIS A 14 -5.86 5.78 7.12
C HIS A 14 -6.57 4.95 6.05
N PRO A 15 -7.32 3.90 6.41
CA PRO A 15 -7.91 2.97 5.45
C PRO A 15 -9.15 3.51 4.72
N GLY A 16 -9.68 4.67 5.10
CA GLY A 16 -10.99 5.17 4.67
C GLY A 16 -11.17 5.24 3.15
N LEU A 17 -10.10 5.53 2.39
CA LEU A 17 -10.19 5.54 0.93
C LEU A 17 -10.31 4.12 0.36
N LEU A 18 -9.48 3.18 0.80
CA LEU A 18 -9.57 1.77 0.39
C LEU A 18 -10.90 1.16 0.83
N MET A 19 -11.34 1.41 2.07
CA MET A 19 -12.62 0.94 2.59
C MET A 19 -13.82 1.42 1.77
N ARG A 20 -13.77 2.67 1.27
CA ARG A 20 -14.82 3.19 0.38
C ARG A 20 -14.93 2.41 -0.92
N TYR A 21 -13.82 1.94 -1.47
CA TYR A 21 -13.78 1.17 -2.71
C TYR A 21 -13.82 -0.35 -2.49
N ALA A 22 -13.72 -0.80 -1.25
CA ALA A 22 -13.75 -2.22 -0.92
C ALA A 22 -15.00 -2.96 -1.45
N PRO A 23 -16.22 -2.41 -1.37
CA PRO A 23 -17.40 -3.08 -1.95
C PRO A 23 -17.33 -3.27 -3.48
N VAL A 24 -16.55 -2.42 -4.16
CA VAL A 24 -16.33 -2.55 -5.61
C VAL A 24 -15.18 -3.49 -5.92
N LEU A 25 -14.07 -3.42 -5.18
CA LEU A 25 -12.86 -4.21 -5.42
C LEU A 25 -13.00 -5.66 -4.96
N PHE A 26 -13.72 -5.88 -3.86
CA PHE A 26 -13.84 -7.15 -3.13
C PHE A 26 -15.32 -7.47 -2.82
N PRO A 27 -16.22 -7.55 -3.82
CA PRO A 27 -17.62 -7.83 -3.56
C PRO A 27 -17.79 -9.22 -2.96
N GLY A 28 -18.50 -9.30 -1.83
CA GLY A 28 -18.76 -10.56 -1.13
C GLY A 28 -17.59 -11.06 -0.26
N TRP A 29 -16.46 -10.36 -0.20
CA TRP A 29 -15.36 -10.69 0.71
C TRP A 29 -15.59 -10.06 2.09
N GLU A 30 -15.10 -10.71 3.13
CA GLU A 30 -14.96 -10.08 4.45
C GLU A 30 -13.75 -9.14 4.41
N VAL A 31 -13.97 -7.87 4.75
CA VAL A 31 -12.94 -6.83 4.66
C VAL A 31 -12.55 -6.35 6.04
N VAL A 32 -11.29 -6.54 6.39
CA VAL A 32 -10.65 -6.01 7.60
C VAL A 32 -9.66 -4.92 7.19
N ALA A 33 -9.51 -3.86 7.97
CA ALA A 33 -8.60 -2.77 7.63
C ALA A 33 -7.64 -2.45 8.76
N PHE A 34 -6.36 -2.40 8.45
CA PHE A 34 -5.32 -1.93 9.34
C PHE A 34 -5.23 -0.41 9.31
N ASN A 35 -5.53 0.21 10.46
CA ASN A 35 -5.44 1.67 10.61
C ASN A 35 -4.15 2.03 11.36
N HIS A 36 -3.17 2.57 10.64
CA HIS A 36 -1.88 2.98 11.21
C HIS A 36 -1.55 4.48 11.02
N HIS A 37 -2.59 5.33 10.88
CA HIS A 37 -2.38 6.74 10.54
C HIS A 37 -1.63 7.53 11.62
N LEU A 38 -1.81 7.22 12.89
CA LEU A 38 -1.08 7.83 14.02
C LEU A 38 0.09 6.99 14.51
N ASP A 39 0.29 5.80 13.94
CA ASP A 39 1.37 4.89 14.31
C ASP A 39 2.73 5.47 13.91
N LEU A 40 3.60 5.63 14.90
CA LEU A 40 4.98 6.10 14.70
C LEU A 40 5.89 5.04 14.10
N ALA A 41 5.35 3.88 13.77
CA ALA A 41 6.05 2.75 13.16
C ALA A 41 7.23 2.25 14.02
N GLU A 42 7.02 2.17 15.32
CA GLU A 42 7.98 1.55 16.24
C GLU A 42 8.29 0.12 15.77
N GLY A 43 9.57 -0.25 15.78
CA GLY A 43 10.04 -1.50 15.20
C GLY A 43 10.06 -1.53 13.66
N GLY A 44 9.90 -0.36 13.01
CA GLY A 44 9.96 -0.21 11.57
C GLY A 44 8.82 -0.92 10.82
N VAL A 45 9.08 -1.33 9.56
CA VAL A 45 8.11 -2.08 8.76
C VAL A 45 7.74 -3.43 9.40
N PRO A 46 8.69 -4.20 10.01
CA PRO A 46 8.33 -5.41 10.75
C PRO A 46 7.40 -5.16 11.95
N GLY A 47 7.57 -4.03 12.65
CA GLY A 47 6.66 -3.64 13.73
C GLY A 47 5.25 -3.37 13.22
N LEU A 48 5.09 -2.66 12.11
CA LEU A 48 3.80 -2.45 11.46
C LEU A 48 3.17 -3.77 10.99
N ALA A 49 3.97 -4.68 10.42
CA ALA A 49 3.49 -5.99 9.98
C ALA A 49 2.94 -6.84 11.15
N ARG A 50 3.63 -6.85 12.30
CA ARG A 50 3.11 -7.52 13.52
C ARG A 50 1.77 -6.95 13.97
N ARG A 51 1.65 -5.62 14.05
CA ARG A 51 0.38 -4.97 14.43
C ARG A 51 -0.73 -5.19 13.40
N ALA A 52 -0.38 -5.27 12.12
CA ALA A 52 -1.34 -5.64 11.08
C ALA A 52 -1.84 -7.08 11.26
N LEU A 53 -0.97 -8.00 11.68
CA LEU A 53 -1.31 -9.37 11.99
C LEU A 53 -2.22 -9.48 13.23
N GLU A 54 -1.97 -8.67 14.28
CA GLU A 54 -2.79 -8.59 15.48
C GLU A 54 -4.24 -8.19 15.18
N VAL A 55 -4.46 -7.32 14.17
CA VAL A 55 -5.82 -6.92 13.73
C VAL A 55 -6.62 -8.10 13.17
N LEU A 56 -5.96 -9.14 12.67
CA LEU A 56 -6.62 -10.36 12.18
C LEU A 56 -7.08 -11.28 13.32
N GLY A 57 -6.56 -11.10 14.53
CA GLY A 57 -6.83 -11.97 15.69
C GLY A 57 -6.18 -13.35 15.56
N GLU A 58 -6.54 -14.23 16.50
CA GLU A 58 -6.02 -15.61 16.58
C GLU A 58 -6.78 -16.61 15.67
N VAL A 59 -7.38 -16.14 14.60
CA VAL A 59 -8.11 -17.01 13.66
C VAL A 59 -7.09 -17.80 12.84
N ASP A 60 -7.22 -19.12 12.80
CA ASP A 60 -6.35 -20.01 12.01
C ASP A 60 -6.54 -19.86 10.49
N GLU A 61 -7.50 -19.05 10.07
CA GLU A 61 -7.79 -18.83 8.66
C GLU A 61 -6.72 -17.96 7.98
N ARG A 62 -6.26 -18.45 6.85
CA ARG A 62 -5.41 -17.66 5.95
C ARG A 62 -6.23 -16.59 5.25
N VAL A 63 -5.66 -15.40 5.11
CA VAL A 63 -6.32 -14.25 4.49
C VAL A 63 -5.54 -13.75 3.27
N PHE A 64 -6.23 -13.06 2.37
CA PHE A 64 -5.56 -12.22 1.40
C PHE A 64 -5.10 -10.92 2.07
N VAL A 65 -3.91 -10.44 1.71
CA VAL A 65 -3.40 -9.16 2.22
C VAL A 65 -3.26 -8.18 1.07
N CYS A 66 -4.05 -7.10 1.13
CA CYS A 66 -4.03 -6.06 0.10
C CYS A 66 -3.24 -4.85 0.59
N GLY A 67 -2.09 -4.58 -0.03
CA GLY A 67 -1.22 -3.46 0.30
C GLY A 67 -1.15 -2.42 -0.81
N GLU A 68 -1.43 -1.15 -0.47
CA GLU A 68 -1.31 -0.01 -1.38
C GLU A 68 -0.03 0.78 -1.08
N SER A 69 0.79 1.07 -2.10
CA SER A 69 1.97 1.94 -1.97
C SER A 69 2.87 1.46 -0.82
N PHE A 70 3.17 2.30 0.19
CA PHE A 70 3.88 1.91 1.42
C PHE A 70 3.22 0.72 2.14
N GLY A 71 1.89 0.62 2.13
CA GLY A 71 1.19 -0.53 2.70
C GLY A 71 1.56 -1.87 2.05
N GLY A 72 1.99 -1.84 0.79
CA GLY A 72 2.53 -3.03 0.12
C GLY A 72 3.84 -3.52 0.73
N THR A 73 4.69 -2.62 1.27
CA THR A 73 5.91 -3.04 1.99
C THR A 73 5.56 -3.75 3.29
N VAL A 74 4.51 -3.29 3.98
CA VAL A 74 3.99 -3.95 5.20
C VAL A 74 3.38 -5.30 4.86
N ALA A 75 2.58 -5.39 3.78
CA ALA A 75 1.97 -6.63 3.31
C ALA A 75 3.02 -7.68 2.92
N LEU A 76 4.07 -7.29 2.19
CA LEU A 76 5.21 -8.15 1.84
C LEU A 76 5.92 -8.68 3.10
N THR A 77 6.18 -7.78 4.05
CA THR A 77 6.86 -8.14 5.31
C THR A 77 5.99 -9.08 6.14
N LEU A 78 4.67 -8.85 6.19
CA LEU A 78 3.73 -9.75 6.88
C LEU A 78 3.75 -11.14 6.25
N ALA A 79 3.67 -11.24 4.91
CA ALA A 79 3.70 -12.53 4.21
C ALA A 79 5.03 -13.28 4.38
N HIS A 80 6.14 -12.57 4.51
CA HIS A 80 7.45 -13.16 4.82
C HIS A 80 7.53 -13.66 6.28
N MET A 81 6.98 -12.89 7.24
CA MET A 81 7.05 -13.22 8.68
C MET A 81 6.05 -14.30 9.11
N ALA A 82 4.90 -14.38 8.45
CA ALA A 82 3.80 -15.29 8.80
C ALA A 82 3.17 -15.89 7.53
N PRO A 83 3.93 -16.68 6.75
CA PRO A 83 3.48 -17.22 5.46
C PRO A 83 2.26 -18.15 5.62
N GLU A 84 2.10 -18.80 6.78
CA GLU A 84 0.95 -19.64 7.13
C GLU A 84 -0.35 -18.85 7.28
N ARG A 85 -0.28 -17.53 7.50
CA ARG A 85 -1.44 -16.65 7.67
C ARG A 85 -1.91 -15.99 6.36
N VAL A 86 -1.16 -16.14 5.26
CA VAL A 86 -1.41 -15.41 4.00
C VAL A 86 -1.76 -16.36 2.87
N ASN A 87 -2.98 -16.23 2.32
CA ASN A 87 -3.42 -16.93 1.12
C ASN A 87 -2.80 -16.36 -0.15
N GLY A 88 -2.64 -15.06 -0.19
CA GLY A 88 -2.07 -14.35 -1.32
C GLY A 88 -1.96 -12.85 -1.08
N LEU A 89 -1.09 -12.22 -1.84
CA LEU A 89 -0.83 -10.77 -1.80
C LEU A 89 -1.54 -10.07 -2.95
N ILE A 90 -2.21 -8.94 -2.65
CA ILE A 90 -2.78 -8.03 -3.64
C ILE A 90 -2.05 -6.70 -3.49
N LEU A 91 -1.18 -6.38 -4.43
CA LEU A 91 -0.22 -5.29 -4.32
C LEU A 91 -0.50 -4.20 -5.35
N PHE A 92 -0.90 -3.01 -4.87
CA PHE A 92 -1.23 -1.86 -5.70
C PHE A 92 -0.14 -0.79 -5.64
N SER A 93 0.44 -0.44 -6.79
CA SER A 93 1.38 0.68 -6.95
C SER A 93 2.46 0.71 -5.85
N THR A 94 3.08 -0.46 -5.61
CA THR A 94 4.06 -0.68 -4.54
C THR A 94 5.42 -1.18 -5.08
N PHE A 95 6.33 -1.46 -4.18
CA PHE A 95 7.73 -1.80 -4.48
C PHE A 95 8.30 -2.76 -3.42
N GLY A 96 9.21 -3.62 -3.83
CA GLY A 96 10.08 -4.37 -2.91
C GLY A 96 11.33 -3.58 -2.52
N TRP A 97 11.68 -2.59 -3.32
CA TRP A 97 12.76 -1.64 -3.14
C TRP A 97 12.45 -0.37 -3.92
N HIS A 98 12.60 0.80 -3.30
CA HIS A 98 12.29 2.05 -3.99
C HIS A 98 13.46 2.45 -4.90
N PRO A 99 13.31 2.46 -6.23
CA PRO A 99 14.43 2.60 -7.18
C PRO A 99 15.00 4.02 -7.27
N SER A 100 14.30 5.02 -6.73
CA SER A 100 14.69 6.41 -6.91
C SER A 100 15.82 6.83 -5.97
N MET A 101 17.05 6.83 -6.48
CA MET A 101 18.19 7.50 -5.84
C MET A 101 17.92 9.00 -5.59
N LEU A 102 17.15 9.64 -6.49
CA LEU A 102 16.75 11.04 -6.36
C LEU A 102 15.75 11.22 -5.21
N ALA A 103 14.80 10.29 -5.03
CA ALA A 103 13.90 10.29 -3.88
C ALA A 103 14.65 10.03 -2.58
N ARG A 104 15.65 9.14 -2.55
CA ARG A 104 16.52 8.93 -1.37
C ARG A 104 17.31 10.16 -1.00
N ARG A 105 17.82 10.92 -1.98
CA ARG A 105 18.50 12.20 -1.75
C ARG A 105 17.51 13.33 -1.47
N GLY A 106 16.39 13.35 -2.18
CA GLY A 106 15.31 14.33 -2.00
C GLY A 106 14.48 14.11 -0.74
N ALA A 107 14.45 12.90 -0.15
CA ALA A 107 13.76 12.66 1.11
C ALA A 107 14.42 13.38 2.28
N ARG A 108 15.74 13.46 2.29
CA ARG A 108 16.45 14.31 3.29
C ARG A 108 16.12 15.80 3.04
N ALA A 109 16.03 16.23 1.80
CA ALA A 109 15.62 17.58 1.43
C ALA A 109 14.13 17.80 1.69
N LEU A 110 13.26 16.82 1.41
CA LEU A 110 11.82 16.87 1.69
C LEU A 110 11.54 16.82 3.19
N ALA A 111 12.27 16.01 3.97
CA ALA A 111 12.21 16.01 5.42
C ALA A 111 12.68 17.34 6.00
N LEU A 112 13.77 17.91 5.47
CA LEU A 112 14.23 19.26 5.83
C LEU A 112 13.21 20.33 5.40
N TRP A 113 12.61 20.20 4.24
CA TRP A 113 11.59 21.11 3.71
C TRP A 113 10.27 21.03 4.49
N THR A 114 9.83 19.85 4.90
CA THR A 114 8.66 19.67 5.77
C THR A 114 8.95 20.20 7.18
N PHE A 115 10.18 20.07 7.69
CA PHE A 115 10.61 20.65 8.96
C PHE A 115 10.63 22.18 8.91
N LEU A 116 11.18 22.78 7.85
CA LEU A 116 11.15 24.23 7.64
C LEU A 116 9.75 24.76 7.37
N GLY A 117 8.92 24.02 6.63
CA GLY A 117 7.54 24.36 6.32
C GLY A 117 6.62 24.34 7.54
N GLN A 118 6.91 23.54 8.57
CA GLN A 118 6.22 23.58 9.86
C GLN A 118 6.46 24.88 10.63
N ARG A 119 7.61 25.52 10.42
CA ARG A 119 7.91 26.84 11.02
C ARG A 119 7.30 28.01 10.25
N ILE A 120 6.99 27.86 8.95
CA ILE A 120 6.47 28.92 8.07
C ILE A 120 4.95 28.78 7.83
N GLY A 121 4.25 28.01 8.66
CA GLY A 121 2.77 27.97 8.67
C GLY A 121 2.11 27.38 7.41
N GLY A 122 2.02 26.07 7.32
CA GLY A 122 1.05 25.34 6.47
C GLY A 122 1.16 25.46 4.94
N GLY A 123 1.91 26.44 4.42
CA GLY A 123 2.02 26.70 2.97
C GLY A 123 2.68 25.59 2.16
N VAL A 124 3.69 24.96 2.73
CA VAL A 124 4.45 23.88 2.08
C VAL A 124 3.65 22.58 2.03
N TYR A 125 2.83 22.34 3.06
CA TYR A 125 1.90 21.20 3.06
C TYR A 125 0.83 21.34 1.96
N ARG A 126 0.36 22.57 1.70
CA ARG A 126 -0.54 22.89 0.58
C ARG A 126 0.12 22.69 -0.78
N ALA A 127 1.40 23.05 -0.92
CA ALA A 127 2.16 22.84 -2.16
C ALA A 127 2.42 21.35 -2.45
N GLY A 128 2.76 20.54 -1.44
CA GLY A 128 2.87 19.09 -1.58
C GLY A 128 1.56 18.42 -2.02
N ARG A 129 0.42 19.02 -1.65
CA ARG A 129 -0.91 18.59 -2.11
C ARG A 129 -1.17 18.91 -3.58
N LEU A 130 -0.72 20.06 -4.07
CA LEU A 130 -0.81 20.43 -5.49
C LEU A 130 -0.01 19.47 -6.38
N VAL A 131 1.13 18.98 -5.91
CA VAL A 131 1.92 17.97 -6.62
C VAL A 131 1.25 16.58 -6.58
N SER A 132 0.50 16.27 -5.52
CA SER A 132 -0.23 14.98 -5.44
C SER A 132 -1.54 14.97 -6.23
N VAL A 133 -2.13 16.12 -6.56
CA VAL A 133 -3.37 16.23 -7.34
C VAL A 133 -3.28 15.55 -8.72
N PRO A 134 -2.22 15.74 -9.53
CA PRO A 134 -2.10 15.03 -10.81
C PRO A 134 -2.06 13.50 -10.68
N THR A 135 -1.57 12.98 -9.54
CA THR A 135 -1.51 11.53 -9.29
C THR A 135 -2.88 10.93 -8.96
N GLN A 136 -3.83 11.80 -8.63
CA GLN A 136 -5.18 11.47 -8.18
C GLN A 136 -6.25 11.87 -9.21
N LEU A 137 -5.85 12.32 -10.40
CA LEU A 137 -6.77 12.67 -11.48
C LEU A 137 -7.71 11.49 -11.78
N GLY A 138 -9.01 11.76 -11.66
CA GLY A 138 -10.07 10.76 -11.85
C GLY A 138 -10.59 10.12 -10.56
N VAL A 139 -9.93 10.31 -9.41
CA VAL A 139 -10.48 9.90 -8.11
C VAL A 139 -11.33 11.03 -7.53
N ARG A 140 -12.61 10.78 -7.36
CA ARG A 140 -13.51 11.71 -6.65
C ARG A 140 -13.27 11.54 -5.13
N PHE A 141 -12.53 12.46 -4.54
CA PHE A 141 -12.43 12.55 -3.09
C PHE A 141 -13.71 13.14 -2.51
N PRO A 142 -14.44 12.43 -1.62
CA PRO A 142 -15.51 13.04 -0.87
C PRO A 142 -14.95 14.20 -0.04
N PRO A 143 -15.72 15.30 0.14
CA PRO A 143 -15.27 16.46 0.91
C PRO A 143 -14.81 16.11 2.33
N GLU A 144 -15.43 15.14 2.98
CA GLU A 144 -15.08 14.65 4.31
C GLU A 144 -13.71 13.94 4.34
N LEU A 145 -13.40 13.12 3.33
CA LEU A 145 -12.07 12.51 3.19
C LEU A 145 -11.01 13.56 2.87
N LEU A 146 -11.35 14.54 2.03
CA LEU A 146 -10.46 15.65 1.73
C LEU A 146 -10.20 16.48 3.00
N ARG A 147 -11.21 16.74 3.81
CA ARG A 147 -11.08 17.43 5.12
C ARG A 147 -10.21 16.62 6.07
N SER A 148 -10.44 15.33 6.22
CA SER A 148 -9.61 14.47 7.08
C SER A 148 -8.14 14.45 6.65
N TYR A 149 -7.87 14.70 5.37
CA TYR A 149 -6.52 14.91 4.84
C TYR A 149 -5.96 16.31 5.12
N ILE A 150 -6.81 17.32 5.33
CA ILE A 150 -6.44 18.74 5.54
C ILE A 150 -6.23 19.06 7.01
N ASP A 151 -7.16 18.61 7.87
CA ASP A 151 -7.27 19.04 9.28
C ASP A 151 -6.47 18.13 10.24
N ARG A 152 -5.33 17.61 9.79
CA ARG A 152 -4.59 16.58 10.52
C ARG A 152 -3.80 17.13 11.70
N PRO A 153 -3.90 16.51 12.90
CA PRO A 153 -3.12 16.88 14.06
C PRO A 153 -1.61 16.72 13.85
N ARG A 154 -0.80 17.43 14.63
CA ARG A 154 0.68 17.37 14.57
C ARG A 154 1.23 15.94 14.68
N ALA A 155 0.59 15.07 15.46
CA ALA A 155 0.94 13.66 15.61
C ALA A 155 0.91 12.89 14.26
N HIS A 156 -0.04 13.21 13.38
CA HIS A 156 -0.10 12.59 12.07
C HIS A 156 1.10 12.94 11.18
N VAL A 157 1.59 14.17 11.27
CA VAL A 157 2.78 14.61 10.50
C VAL A 157 4.01 13.84 10.90
N ALA A 158 4.21 13.58 12.19
CA ALA A 158 5.33 12.78 12.70
C ALA A 158 5.23 11.33 12.19
N ALA A 159 4.08 10.70 12.35
CA ALA A 159 3.83 9.33 11.86
C ALA A 159 4.02 9.19 10.33
N TYR A 160 3.54 10.19 9.56
CA TYR A 160 3.72 10.22 8.11
C TYR A 160 5.20 10.33 7.73
N ARG A 161 5.96 11.20 8.42
CA ARG A 161 7.39 11.39 8.18
C ARG A 161 8.17 10.11 8.43
N THR A 162 7.97 9.47 9.59
CA THR A 162 8.66 8.22 9.92
C THR A 162 8.39 7.14 8.85
N LYS A 163 7.13 6.98 8.43
CA LYS A 163 6.78 6.01 7.40
C LYS A 163 7.37 6.37 6.03
N ALA A 164 7.46 7.66 5.69
CA ALA A 164 8.12 8.08 4.46
C ALA A 164 9.63 7.76 4.46
N GLU A 165 10.30 7.95 5.59
CA GLU A 165 11.71 7.54 5.78
C GLU A 165 11.88 6.03 5.64
N LEU A 166 10.98 5.24 6.26
CA LEU A 166 10.97 3.78 6.11
C LEU A 166 10.73 3.35 4.66
N ALA A 167 9.79 3.98 3.93
CA ALA A 167 9.53 3.67 2.53
C ALA A 167 10.77 3.83 1.65
N LEU A 168 11.60 4.84 1.94
CA LEU A 168 12.81 5.15 1.17
C LEU A 168 14.01 4.27 1.52
N THR A 169 14.02 3.70 2.72
CA THR A 169 15.08 2.79 3.20
C THR A 169 14.70 1.33 3.07
N PHE A 170 13.43 1.03 2.76
CA PHE A 170 12.94 -0.33 2.62
C PHE A 170 13.64 -1.07 1.48
N ASP A 171 14.12 -2.28 1.78
CA ASP A 171 14.74 -3.17 0.82
C ASP A 171 14.41 -4.63 1.16
N ALA A 172 13.46 -5.19 0.43
CA ALA A 172 13.03 -6.57 0.57
C ALA A 172 13.78 -7.54 -0.38
N ARG A 173 14.64 -7.03 -1.27
CA ARG A 173 15.33 -7.85 -2.27
C ARG A 173 16.05 -9.08 -1.72
N PRO A 174 16.64 -9.04 -0.51
CA PRO A 174 17.32 -10.20 0.05
C PRO A 174 16.41 -11.40 0.32
N TRP A 175 15.12 -11.16 0.58
CA TRP A 175 14.18 -12.20 1.02
C TRP A 175 12.90 -12.31 0.16
N LEU A 176 12.72 -11.49 -0.90
CA LEU A 176 11.54 -11.60 -1.78
C LEU A 176 11.35 -12.98 -2.38
N GLY A 177 12.44 -13.72 -2.63
CA GLY A 177 12.40 -15.09 -3.11
C GLY A 177 11.84 -16.12 -2.11
N GLU A 178 11.69 -15.74 -0.85
CA GLU A 178 11.15 -16.55 0.24
C GLU A 178 9.63 -16.36 0.45
N VAL A 179 9.03 -15.37 -0.21
CA VAL A 179 7.58 -15.14 -0.16
C VAL A 179 6.87 -16.23 -0.95
N SER A 180 6.31 -17.21 -0.25
CA SER A 180 5.75 -18.43 -0.83
C SER A 180 4.32 -18.30 -1.36
N CYS A 181 3.56 -17.26 -0.93
CA CYS A 181 2.19 -17.08 -1.37
C CYS A 181 2.10 -16.42 -2.75
N PRO A 182 1.05 -16.73 -3.54
CA PRO A 182 0.80 -16.06 -4.82
C PRO A 182 0.64 -14.55 -4.65
N ALA A 183 1.09 -13.76 -5.63
CA ALA A 183 1.01 -12.32 -5.61
C ALA A 183 0.36 -11.74 -6.87
N PHE A 184 -0.65 -10.89 -6.67
CA PHE A 184 -1.22 -10.00 -7.67
C PHE A 184 -0.51 -8.67 -7.58
N VAL A 185 0.20 -8.26 -8.62
CA VAL A 185 0.92 -6.97 -8.67
C VAL A 185 0.29 -6.08 -9.72
N LEU A 186 -0.23 -4.93 -9.32
CA LEU A 186 -0.81 -3.94 -10.23
C LEU A 186 0.00 -2.65 -10.22
N VAL A 187 0.37 -2.18 -11.40
CA VAL A 187 1.08 -0.91 -11.59
C VAL A 187 0.31 0.05 -12.49
N GLY A 188 0.36 1.34 -12.16
CA GLY A 188 -0.03 2.42 -13.05
C GLY A 188 1.11 2.75 -14.01
N SER A 189 0.85 2.75 -15.34
CA SER A 189 1.92 2.98 -16.34
C SER A 189 2.53 4.38 -16.29
N TRP A 190 1.82 5.35 -15.69
CA TRP A 190 2.23 6.75 -15.55
C TRP A 190 2.29 7.18 -14.08
N ASP A 191 2.59 6.25 -13.18
CA ASP A 191 2.72 6.54 -11.76
C ASP A 191 3.98 7.38 -11.49
N PRO A 192 3.84 8.65 -11.04
CA PRO A 192 4.97 9.51 -10.74
C PRO A 192 5.49 9.34 -9.31
N VAL A 193 4.77 8.60 -8.45
CA VAL A 193 5.12 8.36 -7.04
C VAL A 193 5.94 7.08 -6.91
N VAL A 194 5.39 5.98 -7.42
CA VAL A 194 6.07 4.69 -7.49
C VAL A 194 6.16 4.29 -8.97
N PRO A 195 7.32 4.47 -9.60
CA PRO A 195 7.47 4.14 -11.02
C PRO A 195 7.07 2.70 -11.31
N ALA A 196 6.38 2.47 -12.43
CA ALA A 196 5.95 1.13 -12.84
C ALA A 196 7.11 0.11 -12.93
N SER A 197 8.34 0.58 -13.11
CA SER A 197 9.56 -0.24 -13.06
C SER A 197 9.78 -0.90 -11.71
N ALA A 198 9.38 -0.24 -10.60
CA ALA A 198 9.53 -0.80 -9.24
C ALA A 198 8.59 -2.00 -9.03
N GLY A 199 7.32 -1.88 -9.46
CA GLY A 199 6.38 -3.00 -9.38
C GLY A 199 6.74 -4.14 -10.36
N ARG A 200 7.30 -3.80 -11.54
CA ARG A 200 7.84 -4.83 -12.46
C ARG A 200 9.05 -5.57 -11.87
N ASP A 201 9.95 -4.86 -11.17
CA ASP A 201 11.08 -5.48 -10.48
C ASP A 201 10.60 -6.37 -9.33
N LEU A 202 9.63 -5.90 -8.55
CA LEU A 202 8.99 -6.67 -7.48
C LEU A 202 8.39 -7.97 -8.04
N ALA A 203 7.59 -7.89 -9.10
CA ALA A 203 6.94 -9.06 -9.69
C ALA A 203 7.94 -10.09 -10.25
N ARG A 204 9.10 -9.65 -10.74
CA ARG A 204 10.16 -10.58 -11.22
C ARG A 204 10.89 -11.31 -10.10
N ARG A 205 10.91 -10.74 -8.89
CA ARG A 205 11.63 -11.30 -7.73
C ARG A 205 10.75 -12.21 -6.88
N LEU A 206 9.45 -12.02 -6.93
CA LEU A 206 8.50 -12.90 -6.26
C LEU A 206 8.37 -14.22 -7.00
N PRO A 207 8.39 -15.38 -6.34
CA PRO A 207 8.33 -16.70 -6.98
C PRO A 207 7.06 -16.97 -7.79
N ASP A 208 5.90 -16.50 -7.28
CA ASP A 208 4.60 -16.66 -7.96
C ASP A 208 3.87 -15.32 -8.03
N ALA A 209 4.23 -14.48 -8.99
CA ALA A 209 3.60 -13.18 -9.20
C ALA A 209 2.92 -13.06 -10.55
N THR A 210 1.72 -12.51 -10.57
CA THR A 210 1.02 -12.07 -11.78
C THR A 210 1.02 -10.55 -11.84
N LEU A 211 1.70 -10.00 -12.85
CA LEU A 211 1.80 -8.55 -13.06
C LEU A 211 0.71 -8.05 -13.98
N TYR A 212 0.02 -6.99 -13.55
CA TYR A 212 -0.91 -6.21 -14.35
C TYR A 212 -0.43 -4.76 -14.47
N SER A 213 -0.49 -4.23 -15.68
CA SER A 213 -0.18 -2.83 -15.96
C SER A 213 -1.40 -2.15 -16.56
N LEU A 214 -1.90 -1.12 -15.89
CA LEU A 214 -3.02 -0.32 -16.37
C LEU A 214 -2.57 1.10 -16.67
N ARG A 215 -3.20 1.70 -17.67
CA ARG A 215 -2.95 3.09 -18.04
C ARG A 215 -3.52 4.01 -16.97
N GLY A 216 -2.66 4.66 -16.19
CA GLY A 216 -3.06 5.54 -15.08
C GLY A 216 -1.91 5.85 -14.14
N GLY A 217 -2.21 6.67 -13.13
CA GLY A 217 -1.28 7.12 -12.09
C GLY A 217 -1.28 6.20 -10.87
N HIS A 218 -0.85 6.75 -9.73
CA HIS A 218 -0.65 6.04 -8.47
C HIS A 218 -1.91 5.33 -7.96
N LEU A 219 -3.09 5.95 -8.09
CA LEU A 219 -4.36 5.40 -7.63
C LEU A 219 -5.17 4.71 -8.73
N VAL A 220 -4.49 4.12 -9.72
CA VAL A 220 -5.13 3.45 -10.87
C VAL A 220 -6.12 2.36 -10.46
N HIS A 221 -5.87 1.69 -9.33
CA HIS A 221 -6.73 0.67 -8.75
C HIS A 221 -8.10 1.22 -8.28
N LEU A 222 -8.16 2.49 -7.90
CA LEU A 222 -9.41 3.16 -7.53
C LEU A 222 -10.09 3.78 -8.74
N VAL A 223 -9.33 4.41 -9.64
CA VAL A 223 -9.86 5.02 -10.87
C VAL A 223 -10.51 3.98 -11.77
N GLN A 224 -9.95 2.78 -11.85
CA GLN A 224 -10.43 1.66 -12.66
C GLN A 224 -10.94 0.49 -11.81
N ALA A 225 -11.57 0.78 -10.66
CA ALA A 225 -11.91 -0.23 -9.65
C ALA A 225 -12.70 -1.42 -10.21
N THR A 226 -13.68 -1.20 -11.08
CA THR A 226 -14.46 -2.29 -11.71
C THR A 226 -13.56 -3.21 -12.55
N ARG A 227 -12.64 -2.65 -13.33
CA ARG A 227 -11.69 -3.43 -14.13
C ARG A 227 -10.73 -4.21 -13.23
N VAL A 228 -10.23 -3.55 -12.18
CA VAL A 228 -9.32 -4.17 -11.20
C VAL A 228 -10.01 -5.31 -10.47
N ARG A 229 -11.28 -5.15 -10.09
CA ARG A 229 -12.10 -6.23 -9.54
C ARG A 229 -12.07 -7.47 -10.43
N THR A 230 -12.40 -7.33 -11.72
CA THR A 230 -12.42 -8.48 -12.65
C THR A 230 -11.07 -9.20 -12.71
N LEU A 231 -9.97 -8.44 -12.65
CA LEU A 231 -8.62 -9.01 -12.61
C LEU A 231 -8.35 -9.74 -11.30
N ILE A 232 -8.75 -9.17 -10.15
CA ILE A 232 -8.61 -9.81 -8.83
C ILE A 232 -9.42 -11.10 -8.77
N GLU A 233 -10.70 -11.08 -9.18
CA GLU A 233 -11.57 -12.26 -9.17
C GLU A 233 -11.00 -13.40 -10.04
N ALA A 234 -10.48 -13.06 -11.23
CA ALA A 234 -9.86 -14.05 -12.11
C ALA A 234 -8.56 -14.63 -11.51
N TRP A 235 -7.78 -13.80 -10.82
CA TRP A 235 -6.56 -14.22 -10.14
C TRP A 235 -6.86 -15.05 -8.89
N ALA A 236 -7.78 -14.62 -8.02
CA ALA A 236 -8.16 -15.34 -6.81
C ALA A 236 -8.72 -16.75 -7.11
N ARG A 237 -9.56 -16.88 -8.15
CA ARG A 237 -10.00 -18.21 -8.61
C ARG A 237 -8.84 -19.13 -8.94
N ARG A 238 -7.75 -18.65 -9.57
CA ARG A 238 -6.57 -19.47 -9.85
C ARG A 238 -5.80 -19.84 -8.58
N VAL A 239 -5.78 -18.96 -7.58
CA VAL A 239 -5.17 -19.24 -6.27
C VAL A 239 -5.90 -20.39 -5.59
N HIS A 240 -7.24 -20.34 -5.53
CA HIS A 240 -8.04 -21.39 -4.92
C HIS A 240 -7.90 -22.75 -5.61
N LEU A 241 -7.82 -22.77 -6.94
CA LEU A 241 -7.64 -24.00 -7.70
C LEU A 241 -6.27 -24.68 -7.46
N ARG A 242 -5.30 -23.97 -6.94
CA ARG A 242 -3.96 -24.50 -6.62
C ARG A 242 -3.79 -24.95 -5.18
N GLN A 243 -4.74 -24.61 -4.30
CA GLN A 243 -4.70 -25.05 -2.90
C GLN A 243 -5.24 -26.48 -2.84
N PRO A 244 -4.51 -27.45 -2.23
CA PRO A 244 -5.07 -28.76 -1.97
C PRO A 244 -6.29 -28.62 -1.04
N GLN A 245 -7.36 -29.33 -1.39
CA GLN A 245 -8.56 -29.45 -0.55
C GLN A 245 -8.26 -30.21 0.72
#